data_f017335804d2487e7269160cfdcfc322
#
_entry.id   f017335804d2487e7269160cfdcfc322
#
_cell.length_a   1.000
_cell.length_b   1.000
_cell.length_c   1.000
_cell.angle_alpha   90.00
_cell.angle_beta   90.00
_cell.angle_gamma   90.00
#
_symmetry.space_group_name_H-M   'P 1'
#
loop_
_entity.id
_entity.type
_entity.pdbx_description
1 polymer ?
#
loop_
_entity_poly.entity_id
_entity_poly.type
_entity_poly.pdbx_seq_one_letter_code
_entity_poly.pdbx_strand_id
1 'polypeptide(L)'
;MRKNILRVAGVVSLLASMFALDAAAQDFQKTYRIRANDTVSIRNVSGDVKVTGYDGDAVSVVAYKEGRDREFVRVEDTSTANRVELRARYSEERRNTDASIRFEVRVPRGVAYNFNPVSTASGNIEASDITGNIRFSTASGNVTLKGASGSINATTASGNVRIEEARGSVNASTASGNVEAEITRLDGATNMSFSAASGNVRVRLPSDADADVEMSTSSGTLETEFPLEIEDSQYTSGKRARGRLGNGSRRVRLSSASGDVRLLKS
;
A
#
# COMPACT_ATOMS: atom_id res chain seq x y z
N MET A 1 -62.70 -55.53 0.77
CA MET A 1 -61.73 -55.17 -0.27
C MET A 1 -61.02 -53.92 0.16
N ARG A 2 -59.85 -53.98 0.78
CA ARG A 2 -59.01 -52.83 1.20
C ARG A 2 -57.72 -52.86 0.35
N LYS A 3 -57.51 -51.85 -0.44
CA LYS A 3 -56.30 -51.67 -1.25
C LYS A 3 -55.24 -51.00 -0.41
N ASN A 4 -54.14 -51.69 -0.19
CA ASN A 4 -52.92 -51.14 0.39
C ASN A 4 -52.12 -50.36 -0.65
N ILE A 5 -51.90 -49.07 -0.35
CA ILE A 5 -51.01 -48.19 -1.12
C ILE A 5 -49.67 -48.16 -0.37
N LEU A 6 -48.68 -48.78 -0.96
CA LEU A 6 -47.29 -48.77 -0.49
C LEU A 6 -46.65 -47.43 -0.88
N ARG A 7 -46.31 -46.59 0.10
CA ARG A 7 -45.52 -45.37 -0.12
C ARG A 7 -44.05 -45.72 -0.04
N VAL A 8 -43.37 -45.61 -1.16
CA VAL A 8 -41.90 -45.65 -1.24
C VAL A 8 -41.36 -44.29 -0.86
N ALA A 9 -40.72 -44.16 0.28
CA ALA A 9 -40.00 -42.97 0.69
C ALA A 9 -38.57 -43.07 0.11
N GLY A 10 -38.29 -42.23 -0.91
CA GLY A 10 -36.94 -42.08 -1.46
C GLY A 10 -36.10 -41.20 -0.50
N VAL A 11 -35.08 -41.82 0.08
CA VAL A 11 -34.04 -41.11 0.84
C VAL A 11 -33.07 -40.49 -0.16
N VAL A 12 -33.16 -39.18 -0.37
CA VAL A 12 -32.15 -38.41 -1.08
C VAL A 12 -31.03 -38.12 -0.11
N SER A 13 -29.94 -38.88 -0.20
CA SER A 13 -28.70 -38.63 0.54
C SER A 13 -27.93 -37.48 -0.11
N LEU A 14 -28.02 -36.31 0.49
CA LEU A 14 -27.25 -35.12 0.08
C LEU A 14 -25.82 -35.26 0.66
N LEU A 15 -24.90 -35.74 -0.15
CA LEU A 15 -23.46 -35.71 0.15
C LEU A 15 -22.99 -34.25 0.08
N ALA A 16 -22.99 -33.57 1.21
CA ALA A 16 -22.27 -32.32 1.39
C ALA A 16 -20.79 -32.65 1.50
N SER A 17 -20.06 -32.50 0.39
CA SER A 17 -18.59 -32.50 0.39
C SER A 17 -18.13 -31.24 1.10
N MET A 18 -17.83 -31.36 2.39
CA MET A 18 -17.10 -30.36 3.16
C MET A 18 -15.67 -30.28 2.60
N PHE A 19 -15.44 -29.28 1.75
CA PHE A 19 -14.08 -28.77 1.57
C PHE A 19 -13.71 -28.07 2.88
N ALA A 20 -12.97 -28.75 3.74
CA ALA A 20 -12.27 -28.12 4.84
C ALA A 20 -11.15 -27.26 4.23
N LEU A 21 -11.45 -26.00 3.94
CA LEU A 21 -10.42 -24.99 3.91
C LEU A 21 -9.85 -24.94 5.33
N ASP A 22 -8.54 -25.10 5.46
CA ASP A 22 -7.80 -24.74 6.66
C ASP A 22 -8.09 -23.26 6.97
N ALA A 23 -9.16 -23.01 7.70
CA ALA A 23 -9.45 -21.71 8.24
C ALA A 23 -8.49 -21.52 9.42
N ALA A 24 -7.34 -20.90 9.17
CA ALA A 24 -6.53 -20.34 10.25
C ALA A 24 -7.49 -19.58 11.18
N ALA A 25 -7.57 -19.96 12.44
CA ALA A 25 -8.49 -19.37 13.38
C ALA A 25 -8.22 -17.86 13.44
N GLN A 26 -9.23 -17.07 13.10
CA GLN A 26 -9.15 -15.61 13.13
C GLN A 26 -9.11 -15.16 14.60
N ASP A 27 -8.05 -14.43 14.96
CA ASP A 27 -7.88 -13.93 16.33
C ASP A 27 -8.68 -12.65 16.59
N PHE A 28 -8.98 -11.91 15.51
CA PHE A 28 -9.80 -10.71 15.53
C PHE A 28 -10.55 -10.57 14.21
N GLN A 29 -11.85 -10.31 14.29
CA GLN A 29 -12.67 -9.97 13.13
C GLN A 29 -13.71 -8.94 13.51
N LYS A 30 -13.78 -7.84 12.75
CA LYS A 30 -14.78 -6.80 12.97
C LYS A 30 -15.11 -6.05 11.69
N THR A 31 -16.38 -5.64 11.58
CA THR A 31 -16.88 -4.82 10.47
C THR A 31 -17.27 -3.45 11.00
N TYR A 32 -16.90 -2.40 10.27
CA TYR A 32 -17.14 -1.01 10.61
C TYR A 32 -17.91 -0.33 9.50
N ARG A 33 -18.98 0.38 9.85
CA ARG A 33 -19.70 1.23 8.92
C ARG A 33 -19.26 2.67 9.12
N ILE A 34 -18.31 3.09 8.32
CA ILE A 34 -17.79 4.45 8.26
C ILE A 34 -18.10 5.07 6.90
N ARG A 35 -18.06 6.40 6.83
CA ARG A 35 -18.42 7.19 5.65
C ARG A 35 -17.20 7.50 4.79
N ALA A 36 -17.44 8.02 3.58
CA ALA A 36 -16.38 8.60 2.77
C ALA A 36 -15.61 9.69 3.55
N ASN A 37 -14.29 9.73 3.36
CA ASN A 37 -13.32 10.59 4.06
C ASN A 37 -13.13 10.32 5.55
N ASP A 38 -13.81 9.35 6.13
CA ASP A 38 -13.51 8.87 7.48
C ASP A 38 -12.13 8.17 7.52
N THR A 39 -11.59 8.02 8.71
CA THR A 39 -10.22 7.55 8.89
C THR A 39 -10.14 6.04 9.07
N VAL A 40 -9.18 5.42 8.39
CA VAL A 40 -8.73 4.03 8.63
C VAL A 40 -7.27 4.08 9.07
N SER A 41 -7.00 3.70 10.31
CA SER A 41 -5.66 3.70 10.92
C SER A 41 -5.30 2.33 11.45
N ILE A 42 -4.18 1.79 10.98
CA ILE A 42 -3.64 0.51 11.43
C ILE A 42 -2.19 0.75 11.86
N ARG A 43 -1.89 0.48 13.13
CA ARG A 43 -0.53 0.58 13.66
C ARG A 43 -0.05 -0.79 14.10
N ASN A 44 0.79 -1.38 13.29
CA ASN A 44 1.41 -2.66 13.58
C ASN A 44 2.86 -2.47 14.08
N VAL A 45 3.39 -3.50 14.73
CA VAL A 45 4.81 -3.56 15.11
C VAL A 45 5.50 -4.62 14.26
N SER A 46 5.00 -5.84 14.23
CA SER A 46 5.53 -6.93 13.43
C SER A 46 4.41 -7.64 12.68
N GLY A 47 4.66 -7.99 11.43
CA GLY A 47 3.73 -8.63 10.51
C GLY A 47 3.17 -7.69 9.45
N ASP A 48 2.60 -8.29 8.43
CA ASP A 48 2.14 -7.60 7.22
C ASP A 48 0.78 -6.92 7.41
N VAL A 49 0.56 -5.87 6.62
CA VAL A 49 -0.74 -5.19 6.52
C VAL A 49 -1.19 -5.20 5.07
N LYS A 50 -2.33 -5.83 4.81
CA LYS A 50 -2.94 -5.87 3.48
C LYS A 50 -4.25 -5.09 3.47
N VAL A 51 -4.38 -4.14 2.54
CA VAL A 51 -5.59 -3.33 2.34
C VAL A 51 -6.13 -3.56 0.94
N THR A 52 -7.37 -4.01 0.80
CA THR A 52 -7.93 -4.36 -0.51
C THR A 52 -9.29 -3.69 -0.73
N GLY A 53 -9.43 -3.02 -1.86
CA GLY A 53 -10.73 -2.55 -2.33
C GLY A 53 -11.61 -3.72 -2.76
N TYR A 54 -12.87 -3.76 -2.31
CA TYR A 54 -13.81 -4.81 -2.66
C TYR A 54 -15.22 -4.24 -2.95
N ASP A 55 -16.07 -5.07 -3.53
CA ASP A 55 -17.43 -4.67 -3.86
C ASP A 55 -18.36 -4.94 -2.67
N GLY A 56 -18.32 -4.06 -1.68
CA GLY A 56 -19.13 -4.10 -0.48
C GLY A 56 -19.37 -2.71 0.09
N ASP A 57 -20.09 -2.62 1.20
CA ASP A 57 -20.58 -1.36 1.79
C ASP A 57 -19.96 -1.01 3.15
N ALA A 58 -19.04 -1.81 3.64
CA ALA A 58 -18.46 -1.64 4.96
C ALA A 58 -16.95 -1.94 4.99
N VAL A 59 -16.23 -1.37 5.93
CA VAL A 59 -14.83 -1.72 6.19
C VAL A 59 -14.79 -2.99 7.04
N SER A 60 -14.15 -4.04 6.54
CA SER A 60 -13.96 -5.29 7.27
C SER A 60 -12.49 -5.48 7.60
N VAL A 61 -12.20 -5.81 8.84
CA VAL A 61 -10.85 -6.09 9.31
C VAL A 61 -10.79 -7.47 9.93
N VAL A 62 -9.81 -8.24 9.50
CA VAL A 62 -9.42 -9.52 10.10
C VAL A 62 -7.97 -9.41 10.51
N ALA A 63 -7.63 -9.96 11.68
CA ALA A 63 -6.25 -10.06 12.11
C ALA A 63 -5.93 -11.49 12.59
N TYR A 64 -4.72 -11.91 12.28
CA TYR A 64 -4.17 -13.22 12.64
C TYR A 64 -2.93 -13.01 13.48
N LYS A 65 -2.88 -13.64 14.64
CA LYS A 65 -1.69 -13.67 15.49
C LYS A 65 -0.85 -14.88 15.12
N GLU A 66 0.41 -14.64 14.84
CA GLU A 66 1.37 -15.64 14.36
C GLU A 66 2.56 -15.71 15.29
N GLY A 67 3.29 -16.84 15.28
CA GLY A 67 4.48 -17.05 16.11
C GLY A 67 4.19 -17.87 17.38
N ARG A 68 5.27 -18.26 18.06
CA ARG A 68 5.19 -19.10 19.27
C ARG A 68 4.64 -18.36 20.48
N ASP A 69 4.88 -17.07 20.54
CA ASP A 69 4.50 -16.18 21.64
C ASP A 69 3.24 -15.37 21.32
N ARG A 70 2.37 -15.87 20.44
CA ARG A 70 1.17 -15.17 19.94
C ARG A 70 0.17 -14.78 21.04
N GLU A 71 0.20 -15.44 22.19
CA GLU A 71 -0.63 -15.08 23.35
C GLU A 71 -0.21 -13.74 23.98
N PHE A 72 1.04 -13.30 23.81
CA PHE A 72 1.56 -12.04 24.33
C PHE A 72 1.29 -10.83 23.43
N VAL A 73 0.60 -11.04 22.31
CA VAL A 73 0.17 -9.94 21.45
C VAL A 73 -1.35 -9.88 21.34
N ARG A 74 -1.88 -8.68 21.23
CA ARG A 74 -3.31 -8.45 21.06
C ARG A 74 -3.59 -7.29 20.10
N VAL A 75 -4.77 -7.31 19.49
CA VAL A 75 -5.31 -6.18 18.75
C VAL A 75 -6.07 -5.29 19.73
N GLU A 76 -5.64 -4.06 19.86
CA GLU A 76 -6.38 -3.01 20.58
C GLU A 76 -7.24 -2.26 19.57
N ASP A 77 -8.54 -2.21 19.82
CA ASP A 77 -9.52 -1.50 18.99
C ASP A 77 -10.01 -0.26 19.74
N THR A 78 -9.64 0.92 19.25
CA THR A 78 -10.08 2.22 19.76
C THR A 78 -10.93 2.98 18.74
N SER A 79 -11.60 2.24 17.85
CA SER A 79 -12.45 2.78 16.81
C SER A 79 -13.64 3.56 17.35
N THR A 80 -14.06 4.57 16.59
CA THR A 80 -15.23 5.43 16.86
C THR A 80 -16.17 5.42 15.65
N ALA A 81 -17.26 6.20 15.69
CA ALA A 81 -18.24 6.23 14.61
C ALA A 81 -17.70 6.69 13.25
N ASN A 82 -16.61 7.48 13.24
CA ASN A 82 -15.97 8.04 12.03
C ASN A 82 -14.51 7.65 11.86
N ARG A 83 -14.03 6.67 12.62
CA ARG A 83 -12.65 6.24 12.60
C ARG A 83 -12.54 4.76 12.95
N VAL A 84 -11.87 4.00 12.10
CA VAL A 84 -11.32 2.69 12.43
C VAL A 84 -9.89 2.90 12.92
N GLU A 85 -9.60 2.53 14.16
CA GLU A 85 -8.25 2.64 14.74
C GLU A 85 -7.88 1.37 15.47
N LEU A 86 -6.94 0.63 14.89
CA LEU A 86 -6.45 -0.64 15.41
C LEU A 86 -4.94 -0.55 15.65
N ARG A 87 -4.51 -1.12 16.78
CA ARG A 87 -3.10 -1.19 17.16
C ARG A 87 -2.72 -2.59 17.58
N ALA A 88 -1.56 -3.05 17.14
CA ALA A 88 -0.91 -4.20 17.73
C ALA A 88 -0.28 -3.79 19.08
N ARG A 89 -0.61 -4.53 20.14
CA ARG A 89 -0.04 -4.36 21.48
C ARG A 89 0.68 -5.61 21.89
N TYR A 90 1.91 -5.44 22.32
CA TYR A 90 2.78 -6.47 22.85
C TYR A 90 2.86 -6.35 24.36
N SER A 91 2.88 -7.46 25.08
CA SER A 91 3.04 -7.46 26.53
C SER A 91 4.44 -6.96 26.92
N GLU A 92 4.50 -6.10 27.91
CA GLU A 92 5.77 -5.57 28.45
C GLU A 92 6.56 -6.62 29.25
N GLU A 93 5.93 -7.73 29.59
CA GLU A 93 6.55 -8.79 30.40
C GLU A 93 7.62 -9.59 29.63
N ARG A 94 7.63 -9.52 28.30
CA ARG A 94 8.62 -10.20 27.45
C ARG A 94 9.28 -9.25 26.47
N ARG A 95 10.60 -9.14 26.51
CA ARG A 95 11.38 -8.25 25.63
C ARG A 95 11.66 -8.80 24.23
N ASN A 96 11.67 -10.11 24.04
CA ASN A 96 11.92 -10.76 22.74
C ASN A 96 10.81 -11.76 22.46
N THR A 97 9.69 -11.28 21.95
CA THR A 97 8.55 -12.11 21.57
C THR A 97 8.67 -12.55 20.11
N ASP A 98 8.60 -13.88 19.89
CA ASP A 98 8.41 -14.46 18.57
C ASP A 98 6.90 -14.43 18.23
N ALA A 99 6.40 -13.22 17.97
CA ALA A 99 5.01 -12.99 17.63
C ALA A 99 4.83 -11.84 16.65
N SER A 100 3.86 -11.98 15.77
CA SER A 100 3.44 -10.96 14.82
C SER A 100 1.91 -10.92 14.67
N ILE A 101 1.40 -9.83 14.14
CA ILE A 101 -0.02 -9.69 13.77
C ILE A 101 -0.11 -9.34 12.30
N ARG A 102 -0.73 -10.20 11.50
CA ARG A 102 -1.06 -9.91 10.11
C ARG A 102 -2.47 -9.34 10.04
N PHE A 103 -2.60 -8.15 9.46
CA PHE A 103 -3.88 -7.48 9.24
C PHE A 103 -4.34 -7.60 7.80
N GLU A 104 -5.59 -8.00 7.61
CA GLU A 104 -6.30 -7.96 6.34
C GLU A 104 -7.48 -6.98 6.45
N VAL A 105 -7.41 -5.91 5.71
CA VAL A 105 -8.41 -4.83 5.69
C VAL A 105 -9.08 -4.82 4.34
N ARG A 106 -10.41 -4.90 4.31
CA ARG A 106 -11.20 -4.73 3.09
C ARG A 106 -12.00 -3.45 3.18
N VAL A 107 -11.91 -2.63 2.16
CA VAL A 107 -12.63 -1.35 2.10
C VAL A 107 -13.49 -1.28 0.85
N PRO A 108 -14.66 -0.64 0.86
CA PRO A 108 -15.48 -0.43 -0.32
C PRO A 108 -14.68 0.23 -1.45
N ARG A 109 -14.65 -0.41 -2.63
CA ARG A 109 -13.99 0.12 -3.83
C ARG A 109 -14.67 1.41 -4.27
N GLY A 110 -13.90 2.40 -4.68
CA GLY A 110 -14.42 3.69 -5.16
C GLY A 110 -14.87 4.67 -4.07
N VAL A 111 -14.88 4.25 -2.81
CA VAL A 111 -15.09 5.15 -1.68
C VAL A 111 -13.75 5.70 -1.21
N ALA A 112 -13.63 7.03 -1.15
CA ALA A 112 -12.43 7.67 -0.66
C ALA A 112 -12.37 7.62 0.87
N TYR A 113 -11.26 7.09 1.41
CA TYR A 113 -10.97 7.08 2.84
C TYR A 113 -9.68 7.83 3.16
N ASN A 114 -9.53 8.20 4.43
CA ASN A 114 -8.31 8.77 4.95
C ASN A 114 -7.49 7.67 5.65
N PHE A 115 -6.59 7.01 4.92
CA PHE A 115 -5.67 6.00 5.46
C PHE A 115 -4.50 6.69 6.17
N ASN A 116 -4.66 7.00 7.48
CA ASN A 116 -3.69 7.84 8.19
C ASN A 116 -3.55 7.50 9.69
N PRO A 117 -2.44 6.87 10.10
CA PRO A 117 -1.50 6.11 9.28
C PRO A 117 -1.92 4.65 9.11
N VAL A 118 -1.41 4.00 8.06
CA VAL A 118 -1.26 2.54 8.03
C VAL A 118 0.24 2.26 8.09
N SER A 119 0.68 1.65 9.19
CA SER A 119 2.11 1.50 9.47
C SER A 119 2.45 0.17 10.13
N THR A 120 3.67 -0.30 9.86
CA THR A 120 4.29 -1.41 10.58
C THR A 120 5.77 -1.08 10.84
N ALA A 121 6.37 -1.61 11.92
CA ALA A 121 7.81 -1.46 12.09
C ALA A 121 8.56 -2.54 11.29
N SER A 122 8.09 -3.79 11.34
CA SER A 122 8.67 -4.89 10.56
C SER A 122 7.56 -5.67 9.87
N GLY A 123 7.52 -5.57 8.56
CA GLY A 123 6.54 -6.23 7.70
C GLY A 123 6.26 -5.41 6.45
N ASN A 124 5.59 -6.03 5.50
CA ASN A 124 5.19 -5.40 4.26
C ASN A 124 3.83 -4.72 4.39
N ILE A 125 3.63 -3.68 3.60
CA ILE A 125 2.32 -3.07 3.43
C ILE A 125 1.93 -3.24 1.97
N GLU A 126 0.82 -3.92 1.74
CA GLU A 126 0.25 -4.13 0.41
C GLU A 126 -1.12 -3.49 0.31
N ALA A 127 -1.38 -2.77 -0.76
CA ALA A 127 -2.71 -2.28 -1.02
C ALA A 127 -3.10 -2.39 -2.49
N SER A 128 -4.39 -2.65 -2.73
CA SER A 128 -4.95 -2.71 -4.07
C SER A 128 -6.33 -2.07 -4.16
N ASP A 129 -6.58 -1.35 -5.24
CA ASP A 129 -7.89 -0.77 -5.61
C ASP A 129 -8.48 0.14 -4.53
N ILE A 130 -7.69 1.02 -3.95
CA ILE A 130 -8.11 1.93 -2.87
C ILE A 130 -8.07 3.39 -3.32
N THR A 131 -8.93 4.20 -2.72
CA THR A 131 -9.05 5.62 -3.08
C THR A 131 -9.00 6.51 -1.84
N GLY A 132 -8.37 7.67 -1.95
CA GLY A 132 -8.39 8.72 -0.93
C GLY A 132 -7.03 9.31 -0.58
N ASN A 133 -6.86 9.68 0.70
CA ASN A 133 -5.59 10.13 1.22
C ASN A 133 -4.85 8.96 1.87
N ILE A 134 -3.82 8.48 1.19
CA ILE A 134 -3.12 7.23 1.53
C ILE A 134 -1.76 7.58 2.14
N ARG A 135 -1.55 7.23 3.40
CA ARG A 135 -0.26 7.38 4.08
C ARG A 135 0.19 6.04 4.67
N PHE A 136 1.12 5.41 3.97
CA PHE A 136 1.68 4.11 4.32
C PHE A 136 3.15 4.22 4.68
N SER A 137 3.55 3.57 5.76
CA SER A 137 4.94 3.60 6.20
C SER A 137 5.38 2.31 6.88
N THR A 138 6.58 1.85 6.55
CA THR A 138 7.24 0.75 7.27
C THR A 138 8.69 1.14 7.62
N ALA A 139 9.23 0.59 8.69
CA ALA A 139 10.65 0.78 8.95
C ALA A 139 11.48 -0.28 8.21
N SER A 140 11.05 -1.54 8.27
CA SER A 140 11.70 -2.65 7.54
C SER A 140 10.66 -3.47 6.81
N GLY A 141 10.65 -3.38 5.50
CA GLY A 141 9.71 -4.06 4.62
C GLY A 141 9.41 -3.24 3.38
N ASN A 142 8.64 -3.82 2.49
CA ASN A 142 8.25 -3.18 1.25
C ASN A 142 6.88 -2.53 1.38
N VAL A 143 6.66 -1.46 0.61
CA VAL A 143 5.34 -0.85 0.41
C VAL A 143 4.95 -1.05 -1.04
N THR A 144 3.88 -1.81 -1.28
CA THR A 144 3.37 -2.10 -2.62
C THR A 144 1.93 -1.61 -2.75
N LEU A 145 1.67 -0.73 -3.72
CA LEU A 145 0.33 -0.25 -4.04
C LEU A 145 0.01 -0.54 -5.51
N LYS A 146 -1.20 -1.02 -5.77
CA LYS A 146 -1.71 -1.23 -7.13
C LYS A 146 -3.09 -0.62 -7.29
N GLY A 147 -3.32 0.11 -8.39
CA GLY A 147 -4.63 0.72 -8.69
C GLY A 147 -5.10 1.76 -7.67
N ALA A 148 -4.16 2.42 -6.99
CA ALA A 148 -4.46 3.41 -5.95
C ALA A 148 -4.78 4.79 -6.57
N SER A 149 -5.75 5.51 -6.01
CA SER A 149 -6.19 6.81 -6.50
C SER A 149 -6.23 7.88 -5.42
N GLY A 150 -5.83 9.10 -5.74
CA GLY A 150 -5.88 10.27 -4.86
C GLY A 150 -4.51 10.78 -4.44
N SER A 151 -4.32 11.08 -3.16
CA SER A 151 -3.04 11.54 -2.61
C SER A 151 -2.31 10.38 -1.93
N ILE A 152 -1.19 9.97 -2.50
CA ILE A 152 -0.43 8.79 -2.07
C ILE A 152 0.90 9.24 -1.45
N ASN A 153 1.16 8.81 -0.23
CA ASN A 153 2.44 8.98 0.46
C ASN A 153 2.90 7.60 0.96
N ALA A 154 3.94 7.05 0.36
CA ALA A 154 4.49 5.73 0.64
C ALA A 154 5.96 5.84 1.06
N THR A 155 6.30 5.40 2.27
CA THR A 155 7.65 5.53 2.79
C THR A 155 8.15 4.23 3.43
N THR A 156 9.43 3.94 3.25
CA THR A 156 10.11 2.89 4.01
C THR A 156 11.52 3.35 4.42
N ALA A 157 12.04 2.86 5.52
CA ALA A 157 13.46 3.10 5.81
C ALA A 157 14.34 2.05 5.13
N SER A 158 13.96 0.77 5.22
CA SER A 158 14.70 -0.31 4.54
C SER A 158 13.72 -1.20 3.78
N GLY A 159 13.77 -1.13 2.48
CA GLY A 159 12.91 -1.86 1.56
C GLY A 159 12.56 -1.05 0.33
N ASN A 160 11.76 -1.64 -0.52
CA ASN A 160 11.35 -1.02 -1.78
C ASN A 160 9.96 -0.40 -1.66
N VAL A 161 9.75 0.70 -2.40
CA VAL A 161 8.44 1.26 -2.64
C VAL A 161 8.06 0.98 -4.09
N ARG A 162 6.97 0.25 -4.30
CA ARG A 162 6.42 -0.09 -5.62
C ARG A 162 5.00 0.39 -5.74
N ILE A 163 4.74 1.23 -6.72
CA ILE A 163 3.42 1.81 -6.98
C ILE A 163 3.08 1.56 -8.44
N GLU A 164 2.01 0.83 -8.68
CA GLU A 164 1.52 0.45 -10.01
C GLU A 164 0.15 1.08 -10.26
N GLU A 165 -0.07 1.54 -11.48
CA GLU A 165 -1.36 2.06 -11.95
C GLU A 165 -1.92 3.19 -11.06
N ALA A 166 -1.07 4.06 -10.50
CA ALA A 166 -1.52 5.16 -9.66
C ALA A 166 -2.24 6.25 -10.44
N ARG A 167 -3.22 6.88 -9.79
CA ARG A 167 -3.95 8.04 -10.32
C ARG A 167 -3.94 9.17 -9.30
N GLY A 168 -3.37 10.30 -9.66
CA GLY A 168 -3.28 11.48 -8.80
C GLY A 168 -1.85 11.76 -8.31
N SER A 169 -1.72 12.30 -7.10
CA SER A 169 -0.43 12.76 -6.57
C SER A 169 0.30 11.65 -5.83
N VAL A 170 1.59 11.46 -6.11
CA VAL A 170 2.42 10.42 -5.50
C VAL A 170 3.67 11.02 -4.88
N ASN A 171 3.89 10.71 -3.60
CA ASN A 171 5.15 10.92 -2.90
C ASN A 171 5.66 9.57 -2.40
N ALA A 172 6.83 9.17 -2.87
CA ALA A 172 7.43 7.88 -2.53
C ALA A 172 8.87 8.05 -2.09
N SER A 173 9.25 7.45 -0.98
CA SER A 173 10.62 7.57 -0.48
C SER A 173 11.12 6.33 0.23
N THR A 174 12.42 6.08 0.10
CA THR A 174 13.14 5.05 0.85
C THR A 174 14.53 5.56 1.27
N ALA A 175 15.03 5.12 2.42
CA ALA A 175 16.43 5.36 2.73
C ALA A 175 17.32 4.30 2.07
N SER A 176 16.96 3.02 2.17
CA SER A 176 17.71 1.93 1.53
C SER A 176 16.77 1.03 0.75
N GLY A 177 16.87 1.08 -0.57
CA GLY A 177 16.06 0.33 -1.50
C GLY A 177 15.65 1.15 -2.73
N ASN A 178 14.81 0.59 -3.55
CA ASN A 178 14.40 1.21 -4.79
C ASN A 178 13.00 1.83 -4.67
N VAL A 179 12.77 2.90 -5.43
CA VAL A 179 11.46 3.49 -5.66
C VAL A 179 11.07 3.23 -7.11
N GLU A 180 9.99 2.51 -7.31
CA GLU A 180 9.37 2.29 -8.62
C GLU A 180 7.93 2.81 -8.59
N ALA A 181 7.57 3.71 -9.52
CA ALA A 181 6.23 4.24 -9.60
C ALA A 181 5.76 4.32 -11.06
N GLU A 182 4.56 3.87 -11.30
CA GLU A 182 3.84 4.05 -12.56
C GLU A 182 2.57 4.85 -12.30
N ILE A 183 2.48 6.01 -12.96
CA ILE A 183 1.36 6.92 -12.85
C ILE A 183 0.63 6.93 -14.18
N THR A 184 -0.59 6.45 -14.18
CA THR A 184 -1.39 6.35 -15.40
C THR A 184 -2.22 7.60 -15.68
N ARG A 185 -2.53 8.38 -14.63
CA ARG A 185 -3.28 9.64 -14.77
C ARG A 185 -2.84 10.66 -13.75
N LEU A 186 -2.69 11.90 -14.19
CA LEU A 186 -2.29 13.05 -13.39
C LEU A 186 -3.47 13.97 -13.00
N ASP A 187 -4.70 13.49 -13.11
CA ASP A 187 -5.90 14.27 -12.81
C ASP A 187 -5.89 14.75 -11.36
N GLY A 188 -6.03 16.06 -11.16
CA GLY A 188 -5.99 16.67 -9.82
C GLY A 188 -4.67 16.51 -9.07
N ALA A 189 -3.62 16.03 -9.77
CA ALA A 189 -2.31 15.86 -9.16
C ALA A 189 -1.69 17.21 -8.79
N THR A 190 -1.04 17.22 -7.64
CA THR A 190 -0.20 18.31 -7.16
C THR A 190 1.29 17.95 -7.38
N ASN A 191 2.18 18.64 -6.69
CA ASN A 191 3.60 18.31 -6.74
C ASN A 191 3.86 16.88 -6.28
N MET A 192 4.79 16.20 -6.94
CA MET A 192 5.18 14.82 -6.67
C MET A 192 6.68 14.72 -6.41
N SER A 193 7.06 13.80 -5.54
CA SER A 193 8.45 13.58 -5.17
C SER A 193 8.75 12.09 -5.02
N PHE A 194 9.85 11.67 -5.65
CA PHE A 194 10.34 10.29 -5.61
C PHE A 194 11.81 10.33 -5.18
N SER A 195 12.15 9.68 -4.06
CA SER A 195 13.50 9.78 -3.52
C SER A 195 14.02 8.48 -2.94
N ALA A 196 15.30 8.21 -3.16
CA ALA A 196 16.06 7.17 -2.49
C ALA A 196 17.36 7.77 -1.96
N ALA A 197 17.81 7.38 -0.75
CA ALA A 197 19.16 7.73 -0.35
C ALA A 197 20.15 6.74 -0.94
N SER A 198 19.89 5.44 -0.82
CA SER A 198 20.67 4.39 -1.47
C SER A 198 19.75 3.47 -2.25
N GLY A 199 19.82 3.56 -3.58
CA GLY A 199 19.03 2.77 -4.51
C GLY A 199 18.51 3.58 -5.68
N ASN A 200 17.84 2.89 -6.57
CA ASN A 200 17.39 3.47 -7.85
C ASN A 200 15.98 4.07 -7.72
N VAL A 201 15.75 5.12 -8.48
CA VAL A 201 14.43 5.73 -8.62
C VAL A 201 13.98 5.58 -10.07
N ARG A 202 12.90 4.85 -10.31
CA ARG A 202 12.28 4.67 -11.62
C ARG A 202 10.84 5.13 -11.60
N VAL A 203 10.52 6.09 -12.44
CA VAL A 203 9.15 6.61 -12.55
C VAL A 203 8.69 6.53 -14.00
N ARG A 204 7.45 6.09 -14.20
CA ARG A 204 6.74 6.16 -15.47
C ARG A 204 5.62 7.17 -15.40
N LEU A 205 5.58 8.07 -16.35
CA LEU A 205 4.52 9.07 -16.51
C LEU A 205 3.84 8.91 -17.87
N PRO A 206 2.58 9.32 -18.00
CA PRO A 206 1.93 9.44 -19.29
C PRO A 206 2.77 10.26 -20.28
N SER A 207 2.76 9.88 -21.54
CA SER A 207 3.54 10.58 -22.60
C SER A 207 3.10 12.04 -22.78
N ASP A 208 1.87 12.38 -22.41
CA ASP A 208 1.26 13.72 -22.42
C ASP A 208 1.35 14.43 -21.05
N ALA A 209 2.23 14.00 -20.17
CA ALA A 209 2.40 14.58 -18.84
C ALA A 209 2.67 16.09 -18.91
N ASP A 210 1.96 16.84 -18.07
CA ASP A 210 2.13 18.30 -17.95
C ASP A 210 2.80 18.62 -16.60
N ALA A 211 4.12 18.86 -16.62
CA ALA A 211 4.93 19.03 -15.42
C ALA A 211 6.24 19.76 -15.65
N ASP A 212 6.70 20.50 -14.64
CA ASP A 212 8.11 20.90 -14.49
C ASP A 212 8.84 19.74 -13.79
N VAL A 213 9.80 19.15 -14.51
CA VAL A 213 10.56 17.98 -14.04
C VAL A 213 11.95 18.38 -13.57
N GLU A 214 12.34 17.85 -12.43
CA GLU A 214 13.71 17.94 -11.91
C GLU A 214 14.18 16.54 -11.51
N MET A 215 15.30 16.11 -12.08
CA MET A 215 15.96 14.85 -11.74
C MET A 215 17.37 15.13 -11.22
N SER A 216 17.81 14.37 -10.22
CA SER A 216 19.17 14.51 -9.68
C SER A 216 19.71 13.22 -9.10
N THR A 217 21.01 12.99 -9.27
CA THR A 217 21.75 11.96 -8.53
C THR A 217 23.11 12.52 -8.13
N SER A 218 23.61 12.13 -6.95
CA SER A 218 24.97 12.49 -6.55
C SER A 218 26.01 11.48 -7.03
N SER A 219 25.59 10.20 -7.15
CA SER A 219 26.45 9.14 -7.67
C SER A 219 25.59 8.12 -8.40
N GLY A 220 25.57 8.17 -9.72
CA GLY A 220 24.76 7.32 -10.57
C GLY A 220 24.52 7.93 -11.94
N THR A 221 23.56 7.40 -12.67
CA THR A 221 23.17 7.84 -14.00
C THR A 221 21.78 8.46 -14.03
N LEU A 222 21.57 9.40 -14.97
CA LEU A 222 20.24 9.90 -15.30
C LEU A 222 19.85 9.38 -16.67
N GLU A 223 18.62 8.86 -16.78
CA GLU A 223 18.05 8.37 -18.03
C GLU A 223 16.61 8.88 -18.15
N THR A 224 16.27 9.42 -19.31
CA THR A 224 14.92 9.91 -19.58
C THR A 224 14.51 9.73 -21.02
N GLU A 225 13.24 9.39 -21.26
CA GLU A 225 12.59 9.38 -22.56
C GLU A 225 11.88 10.70 -22.90
N PHE A 226 11.88 11.64 -21.95
CA PHE A 226 11.32 12.99 -22.14
C PHE A 226 12.43 13.98 -22.56
N PRO A 227 12.11 15.07 -23.27
CA PRO A 227 13.06 16.07 -23.73
C PRO A 227 13.55 16.96 -22.56
N LEU A 228 14.42 16.43 -21.73
CA LEU A 228 15.04 17.14 -20.61
C LEU A 228 16.50 17.47 -20.92
N GLU A 229 16.96 18.63 -20.48
CA GLU A 229 18.38 18.98 -20.53
C GLU A 229 19.12 18.32 -19.36
N ILE A 230 20.15 17.53 -19.70
CA ILE A 230 20.98 16.85 -18.70
C ILE A 230 22.28 17.65 -18.56
N GLU A 231 22.55 18.10 -17.35
CA GLU A 231 23.77 18.84 -17.00
C GLU A 231 24.63 17.99 -16.07
N ASP A 232 25.90 17.83 -16.41
CA ASP A 232 26.92 17.26 -15.53
C ASP A 232 27.43 18.35 -14.57
N SER A 233 27.57 18.04 -13.29
CA SER A 233 28.16 18.99 -12.35
C SER A 233 29.65 19.16 -12.63
N GLN A 234 30.09 20.40 -12.80
CA GLN A 234 31.51 20.74 -13.02
C GLN A 234 32.40 20.46 -11.79
N TYR A 235 31.85 20.33 -10.61
CA TYR A 235 32.57 20.24 -9.34
C TYR A 235 32.34 18.95 -8.56
N THR A 236 31.35 18.13 -8.94
CA THR A 236 31.01 16.88 -8.27
C THR A 236 30.64 15.81 -9.29
N SER A 237 30.64 14.54 -8.88
CA SER A 237 30.14 13.43 -9.71
C SER A 237 28.61 13.44 -9.91
N GLY A 238 27.92 14.45 -9.36
CA GLY A 238 26.47 14.55 -9.43
C GLY A 238 26.00 14.99 -10.82
N LYS A 239 24.83 14.48 -11.19
CA LYS A 239 24.13 14.84 -12.43
C LYS A 239 22.78 15.44 -12.12
N ARG A 240 22.33 16.36 -12.95
CA ARG A 240 21.02 17.00 -12.86
C ARG A 240 20.37 17.07 -14.24
N ALA A 241 19.07 16.84 -14.29
CA ALA A 241 18.28 17.08 -15.49
C ALA A 241 17.07 17.93 -15.13
N ARG A 242 16.73 18.86 -16.01
CA ARG A 242 15.55 19.74 -15.85
C ARG A 242 14.87 19.92 -17.20
N GLY A 243 13.57 20.13 -17.13
CA GLY A 243 12.79 20.48 -18.30
C GLY A 243 11.32 20.64 -17.98
N ARG A 244 10.64 21.30 -18.91
CA ARG A 244 9.21 21.53 -18.85
C ARG A 244 8.50 20.62 -19.85
N LEU A 245 7.52 19.88 -19.36
CA LEU A 245 6.61 19.08 -20.15
C LEU A 245 5.27 19.80 -20.20
N GLY A 246 4.75 20.05 -21.40
CA GLY A 246 3.53 20.81 -21.57
C GLY A 246 3.63 22.23 -21.00
N ASN A 247 2.66 22.64 -20.19
CA ASN A 247 2.63 23.97 -19.54
C ASN A 247 3.37 24.02 -18.20
N GLY A 248 3.82 22.88 -17.67
CA GLY A 248 4.52 22.84 -16.37
C GLY A 248 3.58 23.08 -15.17
N SER A 249 2.35 22.61 -15.23
CA SER A 249 1.32 22.90 -14.22
C SER A 249 1.62 22.34 -12.83
N ARG A 250 2.52 21.36 -12.73
CA ARG A 250 2.93 20.70 -11.48
C ARG A 250 4.42 20.39 -11.46
N ARG A 251 4.98 20.23 -10.29
CA ARG A 251 6.39 19.85 -10.16
C ARG A 251 6.54 18.35 -9.90
N VAL A 252 7.45 17.72 -10.64
CA VAL A 252 7.84 16.32 -10.45
C VAL A 252 9.32 16.26 -10.15
N ARG A 253 9.68 15.81 -8.95
CA ARG A 253 11.08 15.68 -8.52
C ARG A 253 11.45 14.23 -8.34
N LEU A 254 12.55 13.81 -8.97
CA LEU A 254 13.16 12.51 -8.79
C LEU A 254 14.59 12.70 -8.26
N SER A 255 14.97 11.99 -7.22
CA SER A 255 16.32 12.13 -6.66
C SER A 255 16.84 10.83 -6.06
N SER A 256 18.13 10.57 -6.26
CA SER A 256 18.90 9.58 -5.51
C SER A 256 20.21 10.19 -5.02
N ALA A 257 20.67 9.81 -3.83
CA ALA A 257 22.02 10.17 -3.44
C ALA A 257 23.02 9.16 -4.05
N SER A 258 22.68 7.87 -4.01
CA SER A 258 23.53 6.83 -4.60
C SER A 258 22.66 5.82 -5.36
N GLY A 259 22.62 5.97 -6.67
CA GLY A 259 21.85 5.14 -7.59
C GLY A 259 21.36 5.89 -8.81
N ASP A 260 20.81 5.13 -9.73
CA ASP A 260 20.30 5.64 -11.01
C ASP A 260 18.91 6.25 -10.85
N VAL A 261 18.64 7.30 -11.62
CA VAL A 261 17.31 7.92 -11.68
C VAL A 261 16.81 7.86 -13.11
N ARG A 262 15.64 7.22 -13.30
CA ARG A 262 15.04 7.01 -14.61
C ARG A 262 13.63 7.57 -14.68
N LEU A 263 13.36 8.34 -15.71
CA LEU A 263 12.03 8.85 -16.03
C LEU A 263 11.62 8.37 -17.42
N LEU A 264 10.63 7.50 -17.47
CA LEU A 264 10.18 6.79 -18.66
C LEU A 264 8.74 7.18 -19.02
N LYS A 265 8.35 6.93 -20.26
CA LYS A 265 6.97 7.05 -20.70
C LYS A 265 6.19 5.77 -20.41
N SER A 266 4.92 5.90 -20.03
CA SER A 266 3.97 4.79 -19.92
C SER A 266 3.17 4.63 -21.20
#